data_e9bb7d8bd8155ef2fee65988b57ca395
#
_entry.id   e9bb7d8bd8155ef2fee65988b57ca395
#
_cell.length_a   1.000
_cell.length_b   1.000
_cell.length_c   1.000
_cell.angle_alpha   90.00
_cell.angle_beta   90.00
_cell.angle_gamma   90.00
#
_symmetry.space_group_name_H-M   'P 1'
#
loop_
_entity.id
_entity.type
_entity.pdbx_description
1 polymer ?
#
loop_
_entity_poly.entity_id
_entity_poly.type
_entity_poly.pdbx_seq_one_letter_code
_entity_poly.pdbx_strand_id
1 'polypeptide(L)'
;NKEVSSYNKNSLYFGPGTGLGVSILLDDQIVISSEYGNTNIGVEELIGEDLSKLHHFKSIEDTLSGKAISKIYEIKTRKNLSAEEIFSRAKNDDLVAKEIIQDFIERLAIILSDLTLSFLPGRGIYLAGNLTRSLKDFINTKIFEEKFLSNKAGPHLEILRNTPINIITKEHSPLYGNLNYFNLSQKD
;
A
#
# COMPACT_ATOMS: atom_id res chain seq x y z
N ASN A 1 22.56 -0.64 -6.83
CA ASN A 1 21.93 0.62 -6.40
C ASN A 1 22.23 1.66 -7.48
N LYS A 2 21.31 1.90 -8.41
CA LYS A 2 21.30 3.14 -9.16
C LYS A 2 20.84 4.23 -8.19
N GLU A 3 21.67 5.23 -7.92
CA GLU A 3 21.20 6.48 -7.35
C GLU A 3 20.21 7.08 -8.37
N VAL A 4 18.93 6.86 -8.11
CA VAL A 4 17.87 7.57 -8.82
C VAL A 4 17.92 8.98 -8.26
N SER A 5 18.41 9.94 -9.06
CA SER A 5 18.34 11.34 -8.67
C SER A 5 16.88 11.69 -8.49
N SER A 6 16.47 11.97 -7.25
CA SER A 6 15.10 12.37 -6.97
C SER A 6 14.79 13.67 -7.67
N TYR A 7 13.70 13.73 -8.44
CA TYR A 7 13.28 14.95 -9.14
C TYR A 7 12.68 16.01 -8.21
N ASN A 8 12.36 15.63 -6.96
CA ASN A 8 12.02 16.55 -5.87
C ASN A 8 12.28 15.86 -4.50
N LYS A 9 11.99 16.54 -3.40
CA LYS A 9 12.20 16.02 -2.03
C LYS A 9 10.92 15.46 -1.39
N ASN A 10 9.88 15.22 -2.15
CA ASN A 10 8.64 14.69 -1.64
C ASN A 10 8.73 13.18 -1.40
N SER A 11 8.12 12.72 -0.33
CA SER A 11 8.00 11.31 0.02
C SER A 11 6.54 10.96 0.31
N LEU A 12 6.11 9.77 -0.10
CA LEU A 12 4.79 9.23 0.21
C LEU A 12 4.94 8.09 1.23
N TYR A 13 4.20 8.14 2.31
CA TYR A 13 4.13 7.07 3.30
C TYR A 13 2.77 6.37 3.20
N PHE A 14 2.80 5.06 3.08
CA PHE A 14 1.63 4.23 2.90
C PHE A 14 1.68 3.05 3.87
N GLY A 15 0.71 2.99 4.78
CA GLY A 15 0.70 2.04 5.90
C GLY A 15 -0.58 1.23 5.98
N PRO A 16 -0.73 0.14 5.21
CA PRO A 16 -1.83 -0.79 5.42
C PRO A 16 -1.56 -1.59 6.70
N GLY A 17 -2.54 -1.58 7.59
CA GLY A 17 -2.49 -2.29 8.87
C GLY A 17 -3.88 -2.81 9.22
N THR A 18 -4.38 -2.54 10.43
CA THR A 18 -5.79 -2.75 10.78
C THR A 18 -6.70 -1.88 9.90
N GLY A 19 -6.24 -0.68 9.57
CA GLY A 19 -6.80 0.25 8.60
C GLY A 19 -5.76 0.63 7.55
N LEU A 20 -5.94 1.79 6.88
CA LEU A 20 -5.03 2.30 5.87
C LEU A 20 -4.65 3.75 6.16
N GLY A 21 -3.40 3.99 6.55
CA GLY A 21 -2.83 5.32 6.70
C GLY A 21 -2.06 5.77 5.46
N VAL A 22 -2.28 7.02 5.04
CA VAL A 22 -1.52 7.66 3.96
C VAL A 22 -1.10 9.06 4.39
N SER A 23 0.15 9.43 4.16
CA SER A 23 0.66 10.77 4.40
C SER A 23 1.76 11.13 3.42
N ILE A 24 1.94 12.43 3.21
CA ILE A 24 2.96 12.98 2.31
C ILE A 24 3.88 13.89 3.13
N LEU A 25 5.18 13.74 2.92
CA LEU A 25 6.19 14.67 3.42
C LEU A 25 6.69 15.51 2.24
N LEU A 26 6.45 16.82 2.29
CA LEU A 26 6.91 17.77 1.29
C LEU A 26 8.22 18.42 1.74
N ASP A 27 9.19 18.43 0.86
CA ASP A 27 10.50 19.08 1.05
C ASP A 27 11.20 18.77 2.38
N ASP A 28 10.97 17.56 2.94
CA ASP A 28 11.48 17.12 4.25
C ASP A 28 10.96 17.93 5.46
N GLN A 29 9.96 18.77 5.29
CA GLN A 29 9.53 19.71 6.32
C GLN A 29 8.04 19.65 6.62
N ILE A 30 7.20 19.59 5.61
CA ILE A 30 5.75 19.71 5.78
C ILE A 30 5.10 18.33 5.66
N VAL A 31 4.46 17.89 6.74
CA VAL A 31 3.67 16.66 6.75
C VAL A 31 2.22 16.99 6.40
N ILE A 32 1.71 16.39 5.33
CA ILE A 32 0.30 16.44 4.96
C ILE A 32 -0.32 15.10 5.33
N SER A 33 -1.24 15.11 6.28
CA SER A 33 -2.08 13.96 6.62
C SER A 33 -3.20 13.78 5.60
N SER A 34 -3.65 12.54 5.43
CA SER A 34 -4.71 12.21 4.47
C SER A 34 -5.60 11.11 5.03
N GLU A 35 -6.90 11.23 4.78
CA GLU A 35 -7.90 10.18 5.00
C GLU A 35 -8.17 9.39 3.71
N TYR A 36 -7.15 9.22 2.88
CA TYR A 36 -7.25 8.51 1.60
C TYR A 36 -7.85 7.11 1.74
N GLY A 37 -7.53 6.39 2.83
CA GLY A 37 -8.12 5.08 3.12
C GLY A 37 -9.64 5.08 3.15
N ASN A 38 -10.26 6.20 3.55
CA ASN A 38 -11.71 6.37 3.66
C ASN A 38 -12.38 6.87 2.36
N THR A 39 -11.62 7.08 1.29
CA THR A 39 -12.21 7.41 -0.02
C THR A 39 -12.77 6.16 -0.70
N ASN A 40 -13.69 6.35 -1.64
CA ASN A 40 -14.41 5.27 -2.33
C ASN A 40 -14.17 5.23 -3.85
N ILE A 41 -13.30 6.09 -4.36
CA ILE A 41 -13.02 6.16 -5.80
C ILE A 41 -12.30 4.89 -6.24
N GLY A 42 -12.86 4.20 -7.24
CA GLY A 42 -12.25 3.00 -7.83
C GLY A 42 -12.36 1.73 -6.99
N VAL A 43 -13.15 1.71 -5.90
CA VAL A 43 -13.30 0.52 -5.05
C VAL A 43 -13.86 -0.66 -5.84
N GLU A 44 -14.86 -0.43 -6.70
CA GLU A 44 -15.47 -1.47 -7.51
C GLU A 44 -14.47 -2.09 -8.49
N GLU A 45 -13.68 -1.28 -9.16
CA GLU A 45 -12.64 -1.72 -10.09
C GLU A 45 -11.51 -2.49 -9.38
N LEU A 46 -11.21 -2.11 -8.14
CA LEU A 46 -10.16 -2.76 -7.34
C LEU A 46 -10.56 -4.15 -6.85
N ILE A 47 -11.83 -4.29 -6.40
CA ILE A 47 -12.29 -5.52 -5.75
C ILE A 47 -13.03 -6.46 -6.70
N GLY A 48 -13.49 -5.94 -7.84
CA GLY A 48 -14.30 -6.64 -8.80
C GLY A 48 -15.80 -6.67 -8.48
N GLU A 49 -16.62 -6.87 -9.51
CA GLU A 49 -18.07 -6.74 -9.44
C GLU A 49 -18.73 -7.67 -8.41
N ASP A 50 -18.24 -8.90 -8.29
CA ASP A 50 -18.85 -9.90 -7.39
C ASP A 50 -18.68 -9.54 -5.92
N LEU A 51 -17.51 -9.03 -5.52
CA LEU A 51 -17.24 -8.62 -4.15
C LEU A 51 -17.82 -7.25 -3.83
N SER A 52 -17.87 -6.32 -4.78
CA SER A 52 -18.42 -4.97 -4.58
C SER A 52 -19.90 -5.01 -4.23
N LYS A 53 -20.66 -5.96 -4.80
CA LYS A 53 -22.09 -6.17 -4.51
C LYS A 53 -22.38 -6.61 -3.07
N LEU A 54 -21.38 -7.07 -2.34
CA LEU A 54 -21.57 -7.57 -0.96
C LEU A 54 -21.67 -6.47 0.10
N HIS A 55 -21.62 -5.20 -0.28
CA HIS A 55 -21.72 -4.03 0.62
C HIS A 55 -20.70 -3.98 1.78
N HIS A 56 -19.65 -4.82 1.71
CA HIS A 56 -18.57 -4.86 2.71
C HIS A 56 -17.39 -3.97 2.35
N PHE A 57 -17.28 -3.60 1.08
CA PHE A 57 -16.16 -2.86 0.51
C PHE A 57 -16.65 -1.48 0.05
N LYS A 58 -16.55 -0.48 0.92
CA LYS A 58 -17.07 0.87 0.68
C LYS A 58 -15.96 1.91 0.53
N SER A 59 -14.76 1.58 0.97
CA SER A 59 -13.60 2.47 0.96
C SER A 59 -12.37 1.73 0.48
N ILE A 60 -11.32 2.47 0.15
CA ILE A 60 -10.01 1.90 -0.20
C ILE A 60 -9.46 1.05 0.95
N GLU A 61 -9.65 1.47 2.20
CA GLU A 61 -9.26 0.72 3.39
C GLU A 61 -9.92 -0.67 3.44
N ASP A 62 -11.18 -0.77 3.04
CA ASP A 62 -11.89 -2.05 2.98
C ASP A 62 -11.32 -3.00 1.94
N THR A 63 -10.48 -2.51 1.01
CA THR A 63 -9.81 -3.32 -0.02
C THR A 63 -8.33 -3.55 0.26
N LEU A 64 -7.69 -2.68 1.05
CA LEU A 64 -6.23 -2.65 1.27
C LEU A 64 -5.88 -2.54 2.77
N SER A 65 -6.43 -3.44 3.58
CA SER A 65 -6.07 -3.59 4.99
C SER A 65 -6.02 -5.06 5.40
N GLY A 66 -5.52 -5.34 6.61
CA GLY A 66 -5.56 -6.68 7.18
C GLY A 66 -7.00 -7.21 7.34
N LYS A 67 -7.95 -6.32 7.66
CA LYS A 67 -9.38 -6.65 7.70
C LYS A 67 -9.90 -7.07 6.33
N ALA A 68 -9.46 -6.42 5.24
CA ALA A 68 -9.81 -6.80 3.87
C ALA A 68 -9.38 -8.23 3.55
N ILE A 69 -8.14 -8.59 3.86
CA ILE A 69 -7.61 -9.96 3.67
C ILE A 69 -8.47 -10.97 4.41
N SER A 70 -8.74 -10.73 5.70
CA SER A 70 -9.57 -11.60 6.53
C SER A 70 -10.99 -11.74 5.99
N LYS A 71 -11.60 -10.62 5.56
CA LYS A 71 -12.96 -10.60 5.05
C LYS A 71 -13.12 -11.34 3.72
N ILE A 72 -12.18 -11.15 2.80
CA ILE A 72 -12.18 -11.87 1.52
C ILE A 72 -11.99 -13.37 1.75
N TYR A 73 -11.09 -13.74 2.66
CA TYR A 73 -10.87 -15.14 3.01
C TYR A 73 -12.14 -15.78 3.62
N GLU A 74 -12.82 -15.08 4.53
CA GLU A 74 -14.09 -15.51 5.10
C GLU A 74 -15.16 -15.72 4.02
N ILE A 75 -15.30 -14.79 3.08
CA ILE A 75 -16.26 -14.88 1.97
C ILE A 75 -15.98 -16.12 1.11
N LYS A 76 -14.71 -16.34 0.72
CA LYS A 76 -14.30 -17.45 -0.16
C LYS A 76 -14.36 -18.83 0.52
N THR A 77 -14.08 -18.90 1.83
CA THR A 77 -13.88 -20.20 2.52
C THR A 77 -14.88 -20.50 3.64
N ARG A 78 -15.66 -19.52 4.05
CA ARG A 78 -16.55 -19.57 5.24
C ARG A 78 -15.79 -19.75 6.56
N LYS A 79 -14.47 -19.48 6.57
CA LYS A 79 -13.62 -19.55 7.77
C LYS A 79 -13.17 -18.15 8.16
N ASN A 80 -13.33 -17.80 9.42
CA ASN A 80 -12.87 -16.52 9.95
C ASN A 80 -11.44 -16.70 10.49
N LEU A 81 -10.47 -16.07 9.83
CA LEU A 81 -9.06 -16.09 10.20
C LEU A 81 -8.49 -14.67 10.19
N SER A 82 -7.52 -14.42 11.05
CA SER A 82 -6.73 -13.19 11.02
C SER A 82 -5.84 -13.11 9.77
N ALA A 83 -5.40 -11.92 9.42
CA ALA A 83 -4.47 -11.75 8.30
C ALA A 83 -3.17 -12.54 8.55
N GLU A 84 -2.65 -12.57 9.77
CA GLU A 84 -1.45 -13.29 10.16
C GLU A 84 -1.60 -14.82 9.92
N GLU A 85 -2.75 -15.38 10.29
CA GLU A 85 -3.04 -16.80 10.04
C GLU A 85 -3.16 -17.09 8.55
N ILE A 86 -3.73 -16.18 7.76
CA ILE A 86 -3.84 -16.32 6.30
C ILE A 86 -2.45 -16.26 5.65
N PHE A 87 -1.56 -15.35 6.09
CA PHE A 87 -0.16 -15.34 5.64
C PHE A 87 0.57 -16.63 6.00
N SER A 88 0.35 -17.17 7.20
CA SER A 88 0.91 -18.47 7.61
C SER A 88 0.41 -19.59 6.73
N ARG A 89 -0.88 -19.63 6.39
CA ARG A 89 -1.46 -20.62 5.47
C ARG A 89 -0.88 -20.51 4.06
N ALA A 90 -0.70 -19.31 3.56
CA ALA A 90 -0.09 -19.09 2.25
C ALA A 90 1.35 -19.61 2.17
N LYS A 91 2.12 -19.47 3.26
CA LYS A 91 3.46 -20.07 3.38
C LYS A 91 3.42 -21.61 3.39
N ASN A 92 2.30 -22.19 3.83
CA ASN A 92 2.05 -23.64 3.85
C ASN A 92 1.19 -24.12 2.65
N ASP A 93 1.32 -23.44 1.51
CA ASP A 93 0.74 -23.80 0.22
C ASP A 93 -0.81 -23.80 0.13
N ASP A 94 -1.52 -23.10 1.04
CA ASP A 94 -2.95 -22.83 0.87
C ASP A 94 -3.17 -21.93 -0.35
N LEU A 95 -3.78 -22.50 -1.41
CA LEU A 95 -3.95 -21.81 -2.68
C LEU A 95 -4.87 -20.61 -2.59
N VAL A 96 -5.94 -20.70 -1.77
CA VAL A 96 -6.88 -19.58 -1.58
C VAL A 96 -6.20 -18.42 -0.86
N ALA A 97 -5.40 -18.72 0.16
CA ALA A 97 -4.63 -17.71 0.86
C ALA A 97 -3.60 -17.02 -0.05
N LYS A 98 -2.90 -17.80 -0.89
CA LYS A 98 -1.95 -17.25 -1.88
C LYS A 98 -2.64 -16.33 -2.90
N GLU A 99 -3.76 -16.76 -3.45
CA GLU A 99 -4.56 -15.96 -4.38
C GLU A 99 -4.95 -14.61 -3.76
N ILE A 100 -5.50 -14.63 -2.55
CA ILE A 100 -5.94 -13.40 -1.86
C ILE A 100 -4.76 -12.44 -1.61
N ILE A 101 -3.61 -12.97 -1.21
CA ILE A 101 -2.41 -12.15 -0.99
C ILE A 101 -1.90 -11.58 -2.32
N GLN A 102 -1.92 -12.37 -3.40
CA GLN A 102 -1.54 -11.89 -4.73
C GLN A 102 -2.47 -10.78 -5.22
N ASP A 103 -3.79 -10.96 -5.10
CA ASP A 103 -4.79 -9.95 -5.44
C ASP A 103 -4.59 -8.65 -4.63
N PHE A 104 -4.25 -8.80 -3.33
CA PHE A 104 -3.92 -7.65 -2.49
C PHE A 104 -2.70 -6.89 -3.00
N ILE A 105 -1.64 -7.60 -3.40
CA ILE A 105 -0.41 -7.01 -3.95
C ILE A 105 -0.69 -6.28 -5.27
N GLU A 106 -1.55 -6.83 -6.12
CA GLU A 106 -1.93 -6.20 -7.37
C GLU A 106 -2.74 -4.92 -7.16
N ARG A 107 -3.73 -4.93 -6.24
CA ARG A 107 -4.46 -3.73 -5.83
C ARG A 107 -3.55 -2.67 -5.24
N LEU A 108 -2.60 -3.09 -4.39
CA LEU A 108 -1.59 -2.20 -3.82
C LEU A 108 -0.79 -1.50 -4.93
N ALA A 109 -0.33 -2.24 -5.94
CA ALA A 109 0.42 -1.66 -7.05
C ALA A 109 -0.38 -0.62 -7.84
N ILE A 110 -1.67 -0.87 -8.12
CA ILE A 110 -2.57 0.05 -8.81
C ILE A 110 -2.73 1.35 -8.00
N ILE A 111 -3.04 1.24 -6.72
CA ILE A 111 -3.23 2.42 -5.85
C ILE A 111 -1.95 3.22 -5.70
N LEU A 112 -0.80 2.57 -5.55
CA LEU A 112 0.48 3.25 -5.47
C LEU A 112 0.82 3.98 -6.79
N SER A 113 0.44 3.43 -7.94
CA SER A 113 0.58 4.10 -9.24
C SER A 113 -0.19 5.42 -9.27
N ASP A 114 -1.46 5.41 -8.85
CA ASP A 114 -2.31 6.60 -8.86
C ASP A 114 -1.85 7.65 -7.82
N LEU A 115 -1.45 7.21 -6.64
CA LEU A 115 -0.87 8.09 -5.62
C LEU A 115 0.47 8.70 -6.07
N THR A 116 1.28 7.94 -6.84
CA THR A 116 2.53 8.45 -7.41
C THR A 116 2.26 9.62 -8.36
N LEU A 117 1.27 9.49 -9.23
CA LEU A 117 0.92 10.55 -10.17
C LEU A 117 0.20 11.73 -9.48
N SER A 118 -0.50 11.46 -8.38
CA SER A 118 -1.20 12.50 -7.61
C SER A 118 -0.25 13.39 -6.81
N PHE A 119 0.83 12.81 -6.24
CA PHE A 119 1.69 13.49 -5.27
C PHE A 119 3.15 13.62 -5.71
N LEU A 120 3.54 12.98 -6.79
CA LEU A 120 4.88 13.06 -7.38
C LEU A 120 6.00 12.87 -6.33
N PRO A 121 6.05 11.72 -5.60
CA PRO A 121 7.01 11.52 -4.53
C PRO A 121 8.40 11.19 -5.11
N GLY A 122 9.18 12.21 -5.48
CA GLY A 122 10.48 12.05 -6.13
C GLY A 122 11.51 11.31 -5.27
N ARG A 123 11.40 11.36 -3.93
CA ARG A 123 12.22 10.52 -3.04
C ARG A 123 11.69 9.12 -2.89
N GLY A 124 10.44 8.86 -3.29
CA GLY A 124 9.84 7.54 -3.30
C GLY A 124 8.69 7.34 -2.35
N ILE A 125 8.18 6.12 -2.44
CA ILE A 125 7.11 5.60 -1.60
C ILE A 125 7.72 4.73 -0.51
N TYR A 126 7.23 4.88 0.71
CA TYR A 126 7.67 4.13 1.87
C TYR A 126 6.49 3.33 2.45
N LEU A 127 6.52 2.02 2.25
CA LEU A 127 5.53 1.10 2.77
C LEU A 127 5.86 0.77 4.23
N ALA A 128 4.97 1.10 5.15
CA ALA A 128 5.16 0.95 6.59
C ALA A 128 4.18 -0.07 7.20
N GLY A 129 4.58 -0.67 8.31
CA GLY A 129 3.72 -1.54 9.11
C GLY A 129 4.00 -3.03 8.98
N ASN A 130 3.37 -3.82 9.87
CA ASN A 130 3.60 -5.27 9.93
C ASN A 130 3.09 -5.98 8.67
N LEU A 131 1.95 -5.54 8.16
CA LEU A 131 1.35 -6.15 6.97
C LEU A 131 2.29 -6.04 5.76
N THR A 132 2.88 -4.88 5.51
CA THR A 132 3.83 -4.70 4.40
C THR A 132 5.10 -5.52 4.57
N ARG A 133 5.57 -5.72 5.80
CA ARG A 133 6.69 -6.65 6.07
C ARG A 133 6.35 -8.08 5.74
N SER A 134 5.12 -8.53 6.06
CA SER A 134 4.64 -9.87 5.70
C SER A 134 4.48 -10.07 4.20
N LEU A 135 4.10 -9.02 3.45
CA LEU A 135 3.97 -9.07 1.99
C LEU A 135 5.31 -9.29 1.27
N LYS A 136 6.44 -8.89 1.88
CA LYS A 136 7.77 -8.96 1.26
C LYS A 136 8.08 -10.34 0.67
N ASP A 137 7.69 -11.42 1.36
CA ASP A 137 7.98 -12.79 0.95
C ASP A 137 7.10 -13.26 -0.23
N PHE A 138 6.06 -12.50 -0.57
CA PHE A 138 5.07 -12.85 -1.60
C PHE A 138 5.13 -11.93 -2.83
N ILE A 139 5.84 -10.80 -2.75
CA ILE A 139 5.94 -9.85 -3.86
C ILE A 139 6.77 -10.45 -5.00
N ASN A 140 6.11 -10.74 -6.12
CA ASN A 140 6.78 -10.91 -7.40
C ASN A 140 7.01 -9.54 -8.02
N THR A 141 8.28 -9.10 -8.06
CA THR A 141 8.64 -7.76 -8.54
C THR A 141 8.19 -7.49 -9.97
N LYS A 142 8.21 -8.50 -10.85
CA LYS A 142 7.78 -8.36 -12.24
C LYS A 142 6.29 -8.11 -12.35
N ILE A 143 5.47 -8.92 -11.67
CA ILE A 143 4.01 -8.77 -11.66
C ILE A 143 3.61 -7.43 -11.02
N PHE A 144 4.26 -7.08 -9.91
CA PHE A 144 4.05 -5.80 -9.24
C PHE A 144 4.34 -4.62 -10.18
N GLU A 145 5.49 -4.63 -10.87
CA GLU A 145 5.88 -3.59 -11.80
C GLU A 145 4.89 -3.50 -12.98
N GLU A 146 4.48 -4.62 -13.56
CA GLU A 146 3.49 -4.67 -14.62
C GLU A 146 2.17 -3.99 -14.20
N LYS A 147 1.68 -4.26 -12.98
CA LYS A 147 0.46 -3.63 -12.45
C LYS A 147 0.67 -2.15 -12.11
N PHE A 148 1.81 -1.81 -11.51
CA PHE A 148 2.15 -0.43 -11.16
C PHE A 148 2.25 0.49 -12.39
N LEU A 149 2.72 -0.04 -13.53
CA LEU A 149 2.84 0.69 -14.79
C LEU A 149 1.60 0.55 -15.71
N SER A 150 0.61 -0.26 -15.31
CA SER A 150 -0.55 -0.56 -16.16
C SER A 150 -1.38 0.69 -16.48
N ASN A 151 -1.96 0.72 -17.68
CA ASN A 151 -2.86 1.79 -18.14
C ASN A 151 -2.27 3.20 -18.14
N LYS A 152 -0.93 3.32 -18.16
CA LYS A 152 -0.21 4.60 -18.23
C LYS A 152 0.62 4.67 -19.52
N ALA A 153 0.90 5.87 -20.00
CA ALA A 153 1.64 6.09 -21.24
C ALA A 153 2.50 7.36 -21.16
N GLY A 154 3.47 7.46 -22.06
CA GLY A 154 4.30 8.64 -22.24
C GLY A 154 5.03 9.09 -20.97
N PRO A 155 5.00 10.40 -20.64
CA PRO A 155 5.72 10.96 -19.50
C PRO A 155 5.33 10.36 -18.15
N HIS A 156 4.07 9.88 -18.01
CA HIS A 156 3.59 9.26 -16.76
C HIS A 156 4.34 7.95 -16.46
N LEU A 157 4.65 7.15 -17.48
CA LEU A 157 5.48 5.94 -17.30
C LEU A 157 6.88 6.28 -16.80
N GLU A 158 7.45 7.38 -17.29
CA GLU A 158 8.78 7.84 -16.86
C GLU A 158 8.80 8.24 -15.39
N ILE A 159 7.77 8.96 -14.92
CA ILE A 159 7.60 9.32 -13.51
C ILE A 159 7.51 8.04 -12.65
N LEU A 160 6.65 7.10 -13.03
CA LEU A 160 6.46 5.86 -12.28
C LEU A 160 7.76 5.04 -12.20
N ARG A 161 8.47 4.85 -13.33
CA ARG A 161 9.73 4.10 -13.37
C ARG A 161 10.86 4.72 -12.55
N ASN A 162 10.82 6.04 -12.37
CA ASN A 162 11.81 6.79 -11.59
C ASN A 162 11.41 6.97 -10.12
N THR A 163 10.22 6.50 -9.70
CA THR A 163 9.79 6.58 -8.30
C THR A 163 10.17 5.30 -7.56
N PRO A 164 11.10 5.35 -6.60
CA PRO A 164 11.48 4.17 -5.83
C PRO A 164 10.38 3.77 -4.84
N ILE A 165 10.17 2.46 -4.68
CA ILE A 165 9.23 1.90 -3.69
C ILE A 165 10.04 1.10 -2.68
N ASN A 166 9.90 1.47 -1.40
CA ASN A 166 10.69 0.94 -0.30
C ASN A 166 9.78 0.33 0.77
N ILE A 167 10.16 -0.81 1.32
CA ILE A 167 9.52 -1.39 2.50
C ILE A 167 10.33 -1.02 3.74
N ILE A 168 9.69 -0.38 4.71
CA ILE A 168 10.30 -0.08 6.01
C ILE A 168 10.35 -1.37 6.83
N THR A 169 11.55 -1.91 6.99
CA THR A 169 11.77 -3.15 7.75
C THR A 169 12.00 -2.91 9.24
N LYS A 170 12.37 -1.68 9.64
CA LYS A 170 12.62 -1.32 11.03
C LYS A 170 11.34 -1.44 11.87
N GLU A 171 11.43 -2.21 12.94
CA GLU A 171 10.35 -2.30 13.93
C GLU A 171 10.13 -0.96 14.63
N HIS A 172 8.88 -0.75 15.09
CA HIS A 172 8.48 0.50 15.77
C HIS A 172 8.74 1.80 14.99
N SER A 173 8.87 1.71 13.65
CA SER A 173 9.07 2.91 12.81
C SER A 173 8.04 4.04 13.06
N PRO A 174 6.74 3.79 13.41
CA PRO A 174 5.81 4.85 13.76
C PRO A 174 6.25 5.67 15.00
N LEU A 175 6.89 5.05 15.98
CA LEU A 175 7.38 5.76 17.17
C LEU A 175 8.50 6.75 16.82
N TYR A 176 9.40 6.37 15.92
CA TYR A 176 10.43 7.28 15.41
C TYR A 176 9.83 8.42 14.59
N GLY A 177 8.79 8.13 13.80
CA GLY A 177 8.05 9.15 13.04
C GLY A 177 7.41 10.18 13.98
N ASN A 178 6.72 9.72 15.02
CA ASN A 178 6.08 10.58 16.01
C ASN A 178 7.11 11.45 16.77
N LEU A 179 8.25 10.88 17.15
CA LEU A 179 9.33 11.63 17.81
C LEU A 179 9.91 12.71 16.89
N ASN A 180 10.10 12.37 15.62
CA ASN A 180 10.62 13.31 14.62
C ASN A 180 9.63 14.45 14.36
N TYR A 181 8.34 14.13 14.24
CA TYR A 181 7.28 15.11 14.10
C TYR A 181 7.21 16.07 15.30
N PHE A 182 7.26 15.53 16.52
CA PHE A 182 7.32 16.32 17.73
C PHE A 182 8.52 17.27 17.74
N ASN A 183 9.71 16.79 17.37
CA ASN A 183 10.92 17.62 17.34
C ASN A 183 10.84 18.72 16.25
N LEU A 184 10.16 18.49 15.14
CA LEU A 184 9.93 19.50 14.11
C LEU A 184 8.95 20.57 14.58
N SER A 185 7.85 20.18 15.26
CA SER A 185 6.83 21.11 15.77
C SER A 185 7.31 21.99 16.93
N GLN A 186 8.47 21.74 17.53
CA GLN A 186 9.07 22.59 18.57
C GLN A 186 10.04 23.65 18.00
N LYS A 187 10.22 23.70 16.69
CA LYS A 187 11.15 24.64 16.03
C LYS A 187 10.47 25.88 15.48
N ASP A 188 9.14 25.95 15.57
CA ASP A 188 8.30 27.10 15.24
C ASP A 188 7.99 27.90 16.53
#